data_5b18f315a9f35b2d0244c0ea9678a2c8
#
_entry.id   5b18f315a9f35b2d0244c0ea9678a2c8
#
_cell.length_a   1.000
_cell.length_b   1.000
_cell.length_c   1.000
_cell.angle_alpha   90.00
_cell.angle_beta   90.00
_cell.angle_gamma   90.00
#
_symmetry.space_group_name_H-M   'P 1'
#
loop_
_entity.id
_entity.type
_entity.pdbx_description
1 polymer ?
#
loop_
_entity_poly.entity_id
_entity_poly.type
_entity_poly.pdbx_seq_one_letter_code
_entity_poly.pdbx_strand_id
1 'polypeptide(L)'
;MAGMSPLFGREARNARKDPAGRTVTLIAKPGCHLCDDARTVVRRVVDDLGARFEEMDITRDEELHDRYWEQIPVVLIDGEQHTFWRVDEGRLRRGLGA
;
A
#
# COMPACT_ATOMS: atom_id res chain seq x y z
N MET A 1 -37.58 2.18 -3.14
CA MET A 1 -36.88 0.89 -3.00
C MET A 1 -35.83 0.68 -4.05
N ALA A 2 -36.17 0.83 -5.32
CA ALA A 2 -35.19 0.70 -6.39
C ALA A 2 -34.02 1.69 -6.26
N GLY A 3 -34.29 2.85 -5.69
CA GLY A 3 -33.26 3.85 -5.48
C GLY A 3 -32.22 3.50 -4.45
N MET A 4 -32.46 2.51 -3.60
CA MET A 4 -31.49 2.11 -2.57
C MET A 4 -30.33 1.33 -3.15
N SER A 5 -30.57 0.50 -4.17
CA SER A 5 -29.50 -0.27 -4.80
C SER A 5 -28.38 0.60 -5.37
N PRO A 6 -28.67 1.69 -6.11
CA PRO A 6 -27.61 2.60 -6.56
C PRO A 6 -26.87 3.25 -5.41
N LEU A 7 -27.56 3.58 -4.32
CA LEU A 7 -26.90 4.15 -3.15
C LEU A 7 -25.90 3.19 -2.53
N PHE A 8 -26.30 1.94 -2.36
CA PHE A 8 -25.39 0.92 -1.85
C PHE A 8 -24.19 0.72 -2.76
N GLY A 9 -24.41 0.71 -4.07
CA GLY A 9 -23.33 0.59 -5.04
C GLY A 9 -22.34 1.75 -4.94
N ARG A 10 -22.84 2.98 -4.73
CA ARG A 10 -21.97 4.15 -4.54
C ARG A 10 -21.16 4.05 -3.27
N GLU A 11 -21.79 3.65 -2.19
CA GLU A 11 -21.11 3.51 -0.91
C GLU A 11 -20.00 2.48 -1.01
N ALA A 12 -20.23 1.36 -1.66
CA ALA A 12 -19.20 0.36 -1.87
C ALA A 12 -18.04 0.90 -2.69
N ARG A 13 -18.31 1.67 -3.73
CA ARG A 13 -17.26 2.29 -4.54
C ARG A 13 -16.49 3.35 -3.77
N ASN A 14 -17.17 4.15 -2.97
CA ASN A 14 -16.53 5.14 -2.13
C ASN A 14 -15.64 4.47 -1.09
N ALA A 15 -16.09 3.37 -0.50
CA ALA A 15 -15.29 2.59 0.44
C ALA A 15 -14.00 2.09 -0.19
N ARG A 16 -14.03 1.68 -1.47
CA ARG A 16 -12.83 1.25 -2.19
C ARG A 16 -11.85 2.39 -2.43
N LYS A 17 -12.35 3.61 -2.63
CA LYS A 17 -11.53 4.78 -2.84
C LYS A 17 -11.08 5.43 -1.55
N ASP A 18 -11.76 5.10 -0.45
CA ASP A 18 -11.42 5.64 0.86
C ASP A 18 -10.09 5.05 1.33
N PRO A 19 -9.08 5.87 1.62
CA PRO A 19 -7.81 5.37 2.14
C PRO A 19 -7.95 4.46 3.34
N ALA A 20 -8.92 4.71 4.21
CA ALA A 20 -9.15 3.89 5.41
C ALA A 20 -9.55 2.44 5.08
N GLY A 21 -10.08 2.21 3.89
CA GLY A 21 -10.44 0.86 3.44
C GLY A 21 -9.33 0.14 2.69
N ARG A 22 -8.16 0.75 2.57
CA ARG A 22 -7.07 0.21 1.76
C ARG A 22 -5.94 -0.30 2.63
N THR A 23 -5.19 -1.26 2.08
CA THR A 23 -4.02 -1.84 2.74
C THR A 23 -2.77 -1.52 1.93
N VAL A 24 -1.79 -0.93 2.60
CA VAL A 24 -0.48 -0.68 2.02
C VAL A 24 0.47 -1.75 2.53
N THR A 25 1.11 -2.46 1.61
CA THR A 25 2.08 -3.50 1.93
C THR A 25 3.46 -3.02 1.53
N LEU A 26 4.40 -3.08 2.46
CA LEU A 26 5.81 -2.82 2.19
C LEU A 26 6.56 -4.14 2.16
N ILE A 27 7.19 -4.45 1.03
CA ILE A 27 8.05 -5.62 0.90
C ILE A 27 9.48 -5.15 1.07
N ALA A 28 10.15 -5.64 2.10
CA ALA A 28 11.44 -5.15 2.54
C ALA A 28 12.35 -6.30 2.95
N LYS A 29 13.58 -5.96 3.30
CA LYS A 29 14.53 -6.92 3.87
C LYS A 29 15.27 -6.27 5.04
N PRO A 30 15.80 -7.07 5.98
CA PRO A 30 16.62 -6.52 7.08
C PRO A 30 17.87 -5.83 6.55
N GLY A 31 18.28 -4.75 7.23
CA GLY A 31 19.52 -4.04 6.91
C GLY A 31 19.49 -3.21 5.64
N CYS A 32 18.31 -2.88 5.15
CA CYS A 32 18.15 -2.09 3.92
C CYS A 32 17.79 -0.66 4.26
N HIS A 33 18.69 0.29 3.95
CA HIS A 33 18.45 1.72 4.23
C HIS A 33 17.28 2.28 3.44
N LEU A 34 17.15 1.92 2.17
CA LEU A 34 16.02 2.36 1.35
C LEU A 34 14.71 1.82 1.89
N CYS A 35 14.73 0.61 2.45
CA CYS A 35 13.55 0.03 3.10
C CYS A 35 13.17 0.82 4.36
N ASP A 36 14.16 1.26 5.12
CA ASP A 36 13.92 2.07 6.32
C ASP A 36 13.28 3.41 5.95
N ASP A 37 13.82 4.07 4.92
CA ASP A 37 13.25 5.31 4.42
C ASP A 37 11.83 5.12 3.91
N ALA A 38 11.60 4.06 3.16
CA ALA A 38 10.28 3.72 2.64
C ALA A 38 9.29 3.48 3.77
N ARG A 39 9.71 2.76 4.81
CA ARG A 39 8.87 2.48 5.97
C ARG A 39 8.44 3.76 6.67
N THR A 40 9.35 4.71 6.83
CA THR A 40 9.06 5.99 7.46
C THR A 40 7.99 6.75 6.68
N VAL A 41 8.12 6.82 5.35
CA VAL A 41 7.15 7.50 4.51
C VAL A 41 5.80 6.79 4.52
N VAL A 42 5.82 5.47 4.35
CA VAL A 42 4.58 4.69 4.32
C VAL A 42 3.82 4.81 5.64
N ARG A 43 4.51 4.68 6.78
CA ARG A 43 3.86 4.82 8.09
C ARG A 43 3.22 6.18 8.27
N ARG A 44 3.92 7.24 7.87
CA ARG A 44 3.37 8.59 7.96
C ARG A 44 2.07 8.71 7.16
N VAL A 45 2.07 8.20 5.94
CA VAL A 45 0.92 8.27 5.07
C VAL A 45 -0.25 7.42 5.59
N VAL A 46 0.02 6.17 5.98
CA VAL A 46 -1.06 5.31 6.47
C VAL A 46 -1.65 5.82 7.77
N ASP A 47 -0.82 6.34 8.67
CA ASP A 47 -1.31 6.93 9.93
C ASP A 47 -2.19 8.15 9.65
N ASP A 48 -1.76 8.98 8.71
CA ASP A 48 -2.46 10.21 8.35
C ASP A 48 -3.81 9.94 7.69
N LEU A 49 -3.85 8.94 6.82
CA LEU A 49 -5.05 8.62 6.04
C LEU A 49 -5.90 7.51 6.64
N GLY A 50 -5.43 6.88 7.72
CA GLY A 50 -6.16 5.79 8.35
C GLY A 50 -6.13 4.49 7.57
N ALA A 51 -5.21 4.33 6.63
CA ALA A 51 -5.06 3.09 5.87
C ALA A 51 -4.42 2.01 6.75
N ARG A 52 -4.53 0.76 6.31
CA ARG A 52 -3.86 -0.36 6.98
C ARG A 52 -2.45 -0.49 6.46
N PHE A 53 -1.55 -0.92 7.33
CA PHE A 53 -0.16 -1.16 6.96
C PHE A 53 0.24 -2.57 7.31
N GLU A 54 0.91 -3.25 6.37
CA GLU A 54 1.57 -4.51 6.66
C GLU A 54 2.95 -4.51 6.01
N GLU A 55 3.88 -5.17 6.64
CA GLU A 55 5.24 -5.30 6.13
C GLU A 55 5.57 -6.78 5.96
N MET A 56 6.17 -7.12 4.82
CA MET A 56 6.57 -8.48 4.52
C MET A 56 8.07 -8.54 4.30
N ASP A 57 8.71 -9.51 4.94
CA ASP A 57 10.14 -9.74 4.82
C ASP A 57 10.38 -10.68 3.65
N ILE A 58 11.04 -10.17 2.61
CA ILE A 58 11.30 -10.94 1.40
C ILE A 58 12.17 -12.18 1.67
N THR A 59 12.95 -12.16 2.75
CA THR A 59 13.83 -13.30 3.06
C THR A 59 13.08 -14.49 3.63
N ARG A 60 11.81 -14.31 3.98
CA ARG A 60 10.97 -15.35 4.56
C ARG A 60 9.99 -15.98 3.58
N ASP A 61 9.99 -15.51 2.33
CA ASP A 61 9.03 -15.97 1.32
C ASP A 61 9.75 -16.07 -0.02
N GLU A 62 9.96 -17.29 -0.49
CA GLU A 62 10.67 -17.55 -1.75
C GLU A 62 9.96 -16.93 -2.95
N GLU A 63 8.64 -16.97 -2.95
CA GLU A 63 7.85 -16.43 -4.05
C GLU A 63 8.00 -14.93 -4.14
N LEU A 64 7.95 -14.23 -3.00
CA LEU A 64 8.20 -12.80 -2.94
C LEU A 64 9.63 -12.48 -3.34
N HIS A 65 10.60 -13.28 -2.87
CA HIS A 65 11.99 -13.09 -3.21
C HIS A 65 12.20 -13.18 -4.72
N ASP A 66 11.69 -14.22 -5.35
CA ASP A 66 11.85 -14.43 -6.79
C ASP A 66 11.23 -13.31 -7.60
N ARG A 67 10.11 -12.77 -7.12
CA ARG A 67 9.38 -11.73 -7.84
C ARG A 67 9.98 -10.34 -7.68
N TYR A 68 10.47 -10.00 -6.47
CA TYR A 68 10.77 -8.62 -6.12
C TYR A 68 12.20 -8.33 -5.66
N TRP A 69 13.09 -9.32 -5.60
CA TRP A 69 14.40 -9.12 -4.97
C TRP A 69 15.21 -7.96 -5.57
N GLU A 70 15.03 -7.66 -6.85
CA GLU A 70 15.73 -6.56 -7.52
C GLU A 70 15.03 -5.22 -7.35
N GLN A 71 13.82 -5.22 -6.82
CA GLN A 71 12.98 -4.02 -6.75
C GLN A 71 12.74 -3.52 -5.35
N ILE A 72 13.35 -4.11 -4.35
CA ILE A 72 13.13 -3.75 -2.93
C ILE A 72 13.65 -2.34 -2.65
N PRO A 73 12.93 -1.53 -1.86
CA PRO A 73 11.61 -1.82 -1.28
C PRO A 73 10.48 -1.71 -2.30
N VAL A 74 9.48 -2.56 -2.16
CA VAL A 74 8.30 -2.55 -3.02
C VAL A 74 7.08 -2.16 -2.20
N VAL A 75 6.27 -1.25 -2.73
CA VAL A 75 5.01 -0.84 -2.10
C VAL A 75 3.85 -1.37 -2.93
N LEU A 76 2.96 -2.10 -2.28
CA LEU A 76 1.72 -2.57 -2.88
C LEU A 76 0.55 -1.82 -2.27
N ILE A 77 -0.46 -1.52 -3.08
CA ILE A 77 -1.74 -1.01 -2.60
C ILE A 77 -2.78 -2.05 -2.94
N ASP A 78 -3.42 -2.62 -1.92
CA ASP A 78 -4.42 -3.69 -2.08
C ASP A 78 -3.90 -4.86 -2.92
N GLY A 79 -2.62 -5.19 -2.73
CA GLY A 79 -1.98 -6.31 -3.42
C GLY A 79 -1.42 -5.98 -4.79
N GLU A 80 -1.64 -4.78 -5.32
CA GLU A 80 -1.11 -4.37 -6.61
C GLU A 80 0.14 -3.52 -6.45
N GLN A 81 1.16 -3.80 -7.25
CA GLN A 81 2.40 -3.04 -7.19
C GLN A 81 2.15 -1.57 -7.54
N HIS A 82 2.52 -0.69 -6.60
CA HIS A 82 2.38 0.75 -6.77
C HIS A 82 3.71 1.39 -7.15
N THR A 83 4.78 1.07 -6.42
CA THR A 83 6.10 1.63 -6.67
C THR A 83 7.17 0.70 -6.12
N PHE A 84 8.41 0.98 -6.50
CA PHE A 84 9.58 0.23 -6.03
C PHE A 84 10.78 1.18 -5.88
N TRP A 85 11.79 0.73 -5.13
CA TRP A 85 13.01 1.45 -4.76
C TRP A 85 12.76 2.64 -3.85
N ARG A 86 12.22 3.72 -4.36
CA ARG A 86 11.93 4.93 -3.59
C ARG A 86 10.45 5.17 -3.50
N VAL A 87 10.02 5.63 -2.33
CA VAL A 87 8.60 5.93 -2.09
C VAL A 87 8.43 7.44 -2.09
N ASP A 88 7.65 7.94 -3.03
CA ASP A 88 7.25 9.34 -3.09
C ASP A 88 5.96 9.51 -2.30
N GLU A 89 6.00 10.32 -1.26
CA GLU A 89 4.85 10.51 -0.37
C GLU A 89 3.63 11.02 -1.13
N GLY A 90 3.79 12.01 -1.99
CA GLY A 90 2.68 12.57 -2.76
C GLY A 90 2.05 11.55 -3.69
N ARG A 91 2.87 10.75 -4.35
CA ARG A 91 2.39 9.68 -5.24
C ARG A 91 1.64 8.61 -4.47
N LEU A 92 2.15 8.23 -3.29
CA LEU A 92 1.48 7.24 -2.45
C LEU A 92 0.12 7.77 -1.99
N ARG A 93 0.05 9.01 -1.56
CA ARG A 93 -1.21 9.63 -1.15
C ARG A 93 -2.22 9.61 -2.29
N ARG A 94 -1.80 9.99 -3.50
CA ARG A 94 -2.67 9.96 -4.67
C ARG A 94 -3.12 8.54 -5.01
N GLY A 95 -2.20 7.57 -4.90
CA GLY A 95 -2.53 6.17 -5.13
C GLY A 95 -3.57 5.62 -4.16
N LEU A 96 -3.63 6.18 -2.95
CA LEU A 96 -4.62 5.82 -1.94
C LEU A 96 -5.93 6.59 -2.08
N GLY A 97 -6.00 7.55 -2.99
CA GLY A 97 -7.21 8.32 -3.22
C GLY A 97 -7.30 9.62 -2.43
N ALA A 98 -6.17 10.06 -1.91
CA ALA A 98 -6.13 11.32 -1.14
C ALA A 98 -5.91 12.53 -2.06
#